data_6ff4e2d6e0b09f6e3f2a8333bb721f5d
#
_entry.id   6ff4e2d6e0b09f6e3f2a8333bb721f5d
#
_cell.length_a   1.000
_cell.length_b   1.000
_cell.length_c   1.000
_cell.angle_alpha   90.00
_cell.angle_beta   90.00
_cell.angle_gamma   90.00
#
_symmetry.space_group_name_H-M   'P 1'
#
loop_
_entity.id
_entity.type
_entity.pdbx_description
1 polymer ?
#
loop_
_entity_poly.entity_id
_entity_poly.type
_entity_poly.pdbx_seq_one_letter_code
_entity_poly.pdbx_strand_id
1 'polypeptide(L)'
;MNTGSEKIVALLGPTNTGKTHVAIEKMLEFNTGIFGLPLRLLAREVYDKCVNKIGAEKVALITGEEKIIPSTADYFICTVESMPKNKEVDFIAIDEIQMCADRERGHIFTERLLESRGTKLTMFLGSQVMAKIIEELVENVKFEKKERYSKLSYSGIKKISRLEDRKSVV
;
A
#
# COMPACT_ATOMS: atom_id res chain seq x y z
N MET A 1 24.76 -3.97 -15.88
CA MET A 1 24.11 -3.93 -14.61
C MET A 1 23.21 -2.72 -14.52
N ASN A 2 21.98 -2.95 -14.52
CA ASN A 2 21.07 -1.84 -14.44
C ASN A 2 20.89 -1.41 -12.99
N THR A 3 21.31 -0.23 -12.71
CA THR A 3 21.08 0.37 -11.42
C THR A 3 19.85 1.26 -11.50
N GLY A 4 18.80 0.78 -12.17
CA GLY A 4 17.55 1.49 -12.08
C GLY A 4 17.24 1.62 -10.62
N SER A 5 17.32 2.83 -10.10
CA SER A 5 17.16 3.04 -8.68
C SER A 5 15.75 2.61 -8.30
N GLU A 6 15.66 1.65 -7.40
CA GLU A 6 14.42 1.33 -6.73
C GLU A 6 13.84 2.60 -6.16
N LYS A 7 12.56 2.81 -6.38
CA LYS A 7 11.87 3.93 -5.74
C LYS A 7 11.20 3.44 -4.48
N ILE A 8 11.31 4.22 -3.44
CA ILE A 8 10.61 3.95 -2.19
C ILE A 8 9.74 5.15 -1.88
N VAL A 9 8.45 4.94 -1.77
CA VAL A 9 7.48 6.00 -1.52
C VAL A 9 6.72 5.70 -0.25
N ALA A 10 6.62 6.69 0.63
CA ALA A 10 5.76 6.61 1.80
C ALA A 10 4.56 7.50 1.55
N LEU A 11 3.40 6.91 1.37
CA LEU A 11 2.14 7.62 1.15
C LEU A 11 1.40 7.67 2.49
N LEU A 12 1.46 8.81 3.14
CA LEU A 12 0.98 8.97 4.51
C LEU A 12 -0.16 9.97 4.56
N GLY A 13 -1.01 9.83 5.57
CA GLY A 13 -2.13 10.74 5.74
C GLY A 13 -3.23 10.13 6.57
N PRO A 14 -4.34 10.87 6.74
CA PRO A 14 -5.47 10.38 7.55
C PRO A 14 -6.07 9.11 6.99
N THR A 15 -6.77 8.36 7.84
CA THR A 15 -7.52 7.18 7.42
C THR A 15 -8.65 7.58 6.47
N ASN A 16 -9.08 6.61 5.66
CA ASN A 16 -10.20 6.80 4.72
C ASN A 16 -9.95 7.91 3.72
N THR A 17 -8.72 8.03 3.23
CA THR A 17 -8.38 9.00 2.20
C THR A 17 -8.10 8.33 0.86
N GLY A 18 -8.27 7.01 0.76
CA GLY A 18 -8.07 6.30 -0.50
C GLY A 18 -6.65 5.84 -0.76
N LYS A 19 -5.82 5.77 0.28
CA LYS A 19 -4.42 5.33 0.11
C LYS A 19 -4.34 3.92 -0.46
N THR A 20 -5.16 3.00 0.07
CA THR A 20 -5.16 1.62 -0.40
C THR A 20 -5.53 1.55 -1.87
N HIS A 21 -6.53 2.33 -2.27
CA HIS A 21 -6.94 2.36 -3.67
C HIS A 21 -5.80 2.85 -4.57
N VAL A 22 -5.09 3.91 -4.15
CA VAL A 22 -3.96 4.42 -4.89
C VAL A 22 -2.90 3.34 -5.08
N ALA A 23 -2.62 2.57 -4.01
CA ALA A 23 -1.62 1.51 -4.07
C ALA A 23 -2.05 0.39 -5.00
N ILE A 24 -3.33 0.02 -5.00
CA ILE A 24 -3.84 -1.00 -5.92
C ILE A 24 -3.65 -0.56 -7.37
N GLU A 25 -4.06 0.69 -7.67
CA GLU A 25 -3.91 1.21 -9.03
C GLU A 25 -2.45 1.23 -9.45
N LYS A 26 -1.58 1.63 -8.54
CA LYS A 26 -0.15 1.70 -8.85
C LYS A 26 0.42 0.30 -9.06
N MET A 27 0.03 -0.67 -8.22
CA MET A 27 0.51 -2.04 -8.35
C MET A 27 0.18 -2.61 -9.72
N LEU A 28 -1.04 -2.35 -10.20
CA LEU A 28 -1.49 -2.93 -11.47
C LEU A 28 -0.83 -2.28 -12.69
N GLU A 29 -0.03 -1.23 -12.50
CA GLU A 29 0.80 -0.68 -13.57
C GLU A 29 2.06 -1.53 -13.80
N PHE A 30 2.41 -2.39 -12.85
CA PHE A 30 3.59 -3.24 -12.95
C PHE A 30 3.18 -4.67 -13.30
N ASN A 31 4.14 -5.46 -13.75
CA ASN A 31 3.86 -6.82 -14.16
C ASN A 31 3.68 -7.78 -13.00
N THR A 32 4.31 -7.51 -11.87
CA THR A 32 4.22 -8.37 -10.69
C THR A 32 4.17 -7.51 -9.43
N GLY A 33 3.55 -8.02 -8.38
CA GLY A 33 3.47 -7.25 -7.14
C GLY A 33 3.07 -8.08 -5.95
N ILE A 34 3.38 -7.55 -4.76
CA ILE A 34 2.95 -8.10 -3.47
C ILE A 34 2.37 -6.97 -2.67
N PHE A 35 1.21 -7.19 -2.06
CA PHE A 35 0.56 -6.19 -1.23
C PHE A 35 0.27 -6.80 0.13
N GLY A 36 0.90 -6.28 1.18
CA GLY A 36 0.70 -6.74 2.54
C GLY A 36 -0.28 -5.87 3.29
N LEU A 37 -1.28 -6.49 3.91
CA LEU A 37 -2.34 -5.81 4.63
C LEU A 37 -2.35 -6.25 6.09
N PRO A 38 -2.83 -5.41 7.00
CA PRO A 38 -2.75 -5.72 8.43
C PRO A 38 -3.78 -6.74 8.90
N LEU A 39 -4.87 -6.89 8.14
CA LEU A 39 -5.99 -7.74 8.55
C LEU A 39 -6.42 -8.65 7.42
N ARG A 40 -6.81 -9.87 7.80
CA ARG A 40 -7.28 -10.87 6.85
C ARG A 40 -8.46 -10.37 6.02
N LEU A 41 -9.41 -9.68 6.64
CA LEU A 41 -10.57 -9.17 5.93
C LEU A 41 -10.20 -8.10 4.92
N LEU A 42 -9.22 -7.25 5.25
CA LEU A 42 -8.75 -6.26 4.30
C LEU A 42 -8.01 -6.90 3.14
N ALA A 43 -7.23 -7.94 3.42
CA ALA A 43 -6.55 -8.67 2.35
C ALA A 43 -7.58 -9.28 1.40
N ARG A 44 -8.66 -9.86 1.94
CA ARG A 44 -9.70 -10.43 1.11
C ARG A 44 -10.38 -9.36 0.27
N GLU A 45 -10.64 -8.20 0.86
CA GLU A 45 -11.27 -7.10 0.15
C GLU A 45 -10.42 -6.62 -1.03
N VAL A 46 -9.12 -6.45 -0.78
CA VAL A 46 -8.20 -6.03 -1.84
C VAL A 46 -8.09 -7.10 -2.92
N TYR A 47 -8.03 -8.38 -2.50
CA TYR A 47 -8.01 -9.49 -3.42
C TYR A 47 -9.22 -9.45 -4.35
N ASP A 48 -10.42 -9.27 -3.79
CA ASP A 48 -11.65 -9.24 -4.58
C ASP A 48 -11.62 -8.07 -5.56
N LYS A 49 -11.11 -6.91 -5.15
CA LYS A 49 -11.00 -5.77 -6.06
C LYS A 49 -10.06 -6.06 -7.22
N CYS A 50 -8.93 -6.71 -6.93
CA CYS A 50 -7.98 -7.05 -7.98
C CYS A 50 -8.57 -8.10 -8.95
N VAL A 51 -9.25 -9.11 -8.41
CA VAL A 51 -9.89 -10.12 -9.24
C VAL A 51 -10.91 -9.48 -10.18
N ASN A 52 -11.69 -8.52 -9.66
CA ASN A 52 -12.68 -7.84 -10.49
C ASN A 52 -12.04 -7.03 -11.62
N LYS A 53 -10.82 -6.56 -11.42
CA LYS A 53 -10.15 -5.74 -12.42
C LYS A 53 -9.40 -6.56 -13.45
N ILE A 54 -8.76 -7.65 -13.05
CA ILE A 54 -7.82 -8.35 -13.95
C ILE A 54 -8.02 -9.86 -14.01
N GLY A 55 -8.97 -10.42 -13.26
CA GLY A 55 -9.26 -11.86 -13.33
C GLY A 55 -8.59 -12.65 -12.22
N ALA A 56 -9.26 -13.75 -11.82
CA ALA A 56 -8.81 -14.57 -10.70
C ALA A 56 -7.51 -15.31 -10.99
N GLU A 57 -7.23 -15.59 -12.25
CA GLU A 57 -6.04 -16.37 -12.59
C GLU A 57 -4.76 -15.57 -12.38
N LYS A 58 -4.85 -14.25 -12.26
CA LYS A 58 -3.69 -13.39 -12.09
C LYS A 58 -3.39 -13.04 -10.64
N VAL A 59 -4.28 -13.36 -9.72
CA VAL A 59 -4.19 -12.86 -8.35
C VAL A 59 -4.19 -13.99 -7.34
N ALA A 60 -3.27 -13.95 -6.39
CA ALA A 60 -3.22 -14.90 -5.28
C ALA A 60 -3.66 -14.19 -4.00
N LEU A 61 -4.22 -14.98 -3.08
CA LEU A 61 -4.54 -14.52 -1.73
C LEU A 61 -3.83 -15.44 -0.75
N ILE A 62 -3.03 -14.89 0.14
CA ILE A 62 -2.28 -15.66 1.13
C ILE A 62 -2.47 -15.05 2.51
N THR A 63 -3.20 -15.74 3.35
CA THR A 63 -3.37 -15.37 4.75
C THR A 63 -3.11 -16.59 5.61
N GLY A 64 -3.19 -16.42 6.92
CA GLY A 64 -3.03 -17.56 7.81
C GLY A 64 -4.09 -18.63 7.62
N GLU A 65 -5.25 -18.26 7.07
CA GLU A 65 -6.37 -19.19 6.93
C GLU A 65 -6.74 -19.52 5.50
N GLU A 66 -6.38 -18.65 4.55
CA GLU A 66 -6.74 -18.87 3.15
C GLU A 66 -5.51 -18.86 2.27
N LYS A 67 -5.45 -19.78 1.34
CA LYS A 67 -4.39 -19.78 0.33
C LYS A 67 -5.03 -20.09 -1.01
N ILE A 68 -5.10 -19.08 -1.86
CA ILE A 68 -5.58 -19.22 -3.22
C ILE A 68 -4.43 -18.79 -4.11
N ILE A 69 -3.70 -19.75 -4.68
CA ILE A 69 -2.47 -19.44 -5.41
C ILE A 69 -2.52 -20.10 -6.78
N PRO A 70 -3.12 -19.41 -7.78
CA PRO A 70 -3.08 -19.92 -9.15
C PRO A 70 -1.64 -19.96 -9.65
N SER A 71 -1.32 -20.96 -10.47
CA SER A 71 0.04 -21.06 -11.00
C SER A 71 0.40 -19.87 -11.89
N THR A 72 -0.59 -19.17 -12.40
CA THR A 72 -0.40 -18.00 -13.27
C THR A 72 -0.45 -16.66 -12.51
N ALA A 73 -0.47 -16.69 -11.18
CA ALA A 73 -0.61 -15.46 -10.40
C ALA A 73 0.62 -14.58 -10.56
N ASP A 74 0.36 -13.30 -10.82
CA ASP A 74 1.40 -12.26 -10.90
C ASP A 74 1.35 -11.35 -9.67
N TYR A 75 0.21 -11.26 -9.01
CA TYR A 75 0.00 -10.35 -7.89
C TYR A 75 -0.42 -11.16 -6.66
N PHE A 76 0.23 -10.87 -5.53
CA PHE A 76 0.05 -11.64 -4.30
C PHE A 76 -0.48 -10.72 -3.22
N ILE A 77 -1.75 -10.91 -2.84
CA ILE A 77 -2.40 -10.11 -1.82
C ILE A 77 -2.33 -10.93 -0.53
N CYS A 78 -1.74 -10.36 0.51
CA CYS A 78 -1.37 -11.13 1.70
C CYS A 78 -1.67 -10.34 2.96
N THR A 79 -1.82 -11.04 4.09
CA THR A 79 -1.57 -10.36 5.36
C THR A 79 -0.06 -10.17 5.46
N VAL A 80 0.35 -9.16 6.23
CA VAL A 80 1.77 -8.81 6.32
C VAL A 80 2.59 -10.00 6.81
N GLU A 81 2.04 -10.77 7.75
CA GLU A 81 2.71 -11.96 8.26
C GLU A 81 2.92 -13.04 7.21
N SER A 82 2.04 -13.09 6.22
CA SER A 82 2.05 -14.14 5.21
C SER A 82 2.73 -13.76 3.91
N MET A 83 3.34 -12.58 3.86
CA MET A 83 4.02 -12.13 2.65
C MET A 83 5.18 -13.06 2.28
N PRO A 84 5.28 -13.46 1.00
CA PRO A 84 6.45 -14.24 0.54
C PRO A 84 7.71 -13.42 0.73
N LYS A 85 8.74 -14.01 1.33
CA LYS A 85 9.96 -13.28 1.65
C LYS A 85 11.00 -13.34 0.54
N ASN A 86 11.03 -14.43 -0.21
CA ASN A 86 12.08 -14.65 -1.19
C ASN A 86 11.59 -14.55 -2.63
N LYS A 87 10.48 -13.85 -2.83
CA LYS A 87 9.91 -13.70 -4.15
C LYS A 87 10.23 -12.32 -4.68
N GLU A 88 10.93 -12.27 -5.80
CA GLU A 88 11.27 -11.01 -6.42
C GLU A 88 10.11 -10.53 -7.29
N VAL A 89 9.63 -9.31 -7.03
CA VAL A 89 8.54 -8.70 -7.78
C VAL A 89 8.86 -7.25 -8.06
N ASP A 90 8.19 -6.68 -9.07
CA ASP A 90 8.39 -5.28 -9.43
C ASP A 90 7.92 -4.33 -8.34
N PHE A 91 6.81 -4.66 -7.70
CA PHE A 91 6.13 -3.74 -6.77
C PHE A 91 5.83 -4.44 -5.45
N ILE A 92 6.08 -3.74 -4.35
CA ILE A 92 5.66 -4.19 -3.02
C ILE A 92 5.00 -3.03 -2.31
N ALA A 93 3.86 -3.27 -1.68
CA ALA A 93 3.21 -2.29 -0.82
C ALA A 93 2.90 -2.91 0.53
N ILE A 94 3.01 -2.11 1.59
CA ILE A 94 2.65 -2.51 2.94
C ILE A 94 1.72 -1.45 3.49
N ASP A 95 0.51 -1.87 3.85
CA ASP A 95 -0.50 -0.96 4.38
C ASP A 95 -0.39 -0.84 5.89
N GLU A 96 -0.86 0.27 6.42
CA GLU A 96 -0.92 0.56 7.85
C GLU A 96 0.44 0.39 8.52
N ILE A 97 1.45 1.03 7.95
CA ILE A 97 2.83 0.86 8.42
C ILE A 97 3.02 1.35 9.87
N GLN A 98 2.10 2.17 10.41
CA GLN A 98 2.17 2.55 11.81
C GLN A 98 2.00 1.35 12.76
N MET A 99 1.60 0.20 12.24
CA MET A 99 1.58 -1.04 13.01
C MET A 99 2.96 -1.45 13.50
N CYS A 100 4.03 -0.83 13.00
CA CYS A 100 5.36 -1.04 13.56
C CYS A 100 5.38 -0.79 15.07
N ALA A 101 4.49 0.07 15.56
CA ALA A 101 4.43 0.40 16.99
C ALA A 101 3.59 -0.58 17.80
N ASP A 102 2.92 -1.54 17.15
CA ASP A 102 2.10 -2.51 17.86
C ASP A 102 2.96 -3.43 18.72
N ARG A 103 2.47 -3.71 19.93
CA ARG A 103 3.27 -4.47 20.90
C ARG A 103 3.50 -5.91 20.49
N GLU A 104 2.55 -6.52 19.80
CA GLU A 104 2.65 -7.93 19.44
C GLU A 104 3.11 -8.14 18.01
N ARG A 105 2.65 -7.32 17.09
CA ARG A 105 2.92 -7.52 15.67
C ARG A 105 3.92 -6.53 15.08
N GLY A 106 4.34 -5.54 15.88
CA GLY A 106 5.18 -4.46 15.36
C GLY A 106 6.50 -4.94 14.77
N HIS A 107 7.09 -5.98 15.36
CA HIS A 107 8.37 -6.49 14.87
C HIS A 107 8.25 -7.04 13.45
N ILE A 108 7.10 -7.60 13.10
CA ILE A 108 6.88 -8.10 11.74
C ILE A 108 6.79 -6.94 10.75
N PHE A 109 6.03 -5.90 11.10
CA PHE A 109 5.92 -4.72 10.25
C PHE A 109 7.27 -4.01 10.11
N THR A 110 8.04 -3.96 11.20
CA THR A 110 9.38 -3.35 11.16
C THR A 110 10.31 -4.13 10.24
N GLU A 111 10.26 -5.45 10.30
CA GLU A 111 11.06 -6.28 9.41
C GLU A 111 10.69 -5.98 7.94
N ARG A 112 9.40 -5.88 7.65
CA ARG A 112 8.97 -5.58 6.28
C ARG A 112 9.41 -4.19 5.85
N LEU A 113 9.33 -3.22 6.77
CA LEU A 113 9.76 -1.85 6.48
C LEU A 113 11.24 -1.81 6.10
N LEU A 114 12.05 -2.59 6.79
CA LEU A 114 13.49 -2.58 6.59
C LEU A 114 13.95 -3.45 5.42
N GLU A 115 13.24 -4.53 5.12
CA GLU A 115 13.74 -5.57 4.23
C GLU A 115 12.92 -5.77 2.95
N SER A 116 11.63 -5.46 2.95
CA SER A 116 10.82 -5.73 1.77
C SER A 116 10.98 -4.64 0.73
N ARG A 117 11.43 -5.03 -0.46
CA ARG A 117 11.65 -4.09 -1.55
C ARG A 117 11.17 -4.68 -2.87
N GLY A 118 10.36 -3.91 -3.60
CA GLY A 118 10.09 -4.22 -4.98
C GLY A 118 11.26 -3.79 -5.84
N THR A 119 11.49 -4.46 -6.95
CA THR A 119 12.61 -4.11 -7.80
C THR A 119 12.43 -2.75 -8.49
N LYS A 120 11.19 -2.28 -8.60
CA LYS A 120 10.89 -1.01 -9.25
C LYS A 120 10.26 0.01 -8.33
N LEU A 121 9.36 -0.43 -7.44
CA LEU A 121 8.69 0.49 -6.54
C LEU A 121 8.30 -0.22 -5.26
N THR A 122 8.56 0.43 -4.12
CA THR A 122 8.08 -0.01 -2.82
C THR A 122 7.25 1.11 -2.22
N MET A 123 6.05 0.80 -1.74
CA MET A 123 5.17 1.79 -1.13
C MET A 123 4.83 1.41 0.31
N PHE A 124 5.01 2.35 1.20
CA PHE A 124 4.54 2.22 2.58
C PHE A 124 3.35 3.15 2.76
N LEU A 125 2.23 2.63 3.23
CA LEU A 125 1.01 3.39 3.41
C LEU A 125 0.71 3.48 4.90
N GLY A 126 0.23 4.62 5.34
CA GLY A 126 -0.16 4.69 6.73
C GLY A 126 -0.31 6.10 7.26
N SER A 127 -0.17 6.22 8.57
CA SER A 127 -0.36 7.46 9.30
C SER A 127 0.84 8.37 9.19
N GLN A 128 0.58 9.67 9.18
CA GLN A 128 1.62 10.71 9.12
C GLN A 128 2.59 10.60 10.30
N VAL A 129 2.18 10.01 11.41
CA VAL A 129 3.06 9.87 12.57
C VAL A 129 4.31 9.03 12.25
N MET A 130 4.26 8.23 11.20
CA MET A 130 5.40 7.39 10.83
C MET A 130 6.47 8.13 10.01
N ALA A 131 6.19 9.35 9.59
CA ALA A 131 7.09 10.05 8.66
C ALA A 131 8.52 10.13 9.20
N LYS A 132 8.67 10.54 10.45
CA LYS A 132 10.00 10.72 11.02
C LYS A 132 10.73 9.39 11.18
N ILE A 133 10.01 8.37 11.62
CA ILE A 133 10.58 7.03 11.81
C ILE A 133 11.05 6.46 10.48
N ILE A 134 10.23 6.58 9.45
CA ILE A 134 10.58 6.08 8.12
C ILE A 134 11.78 6.84 7.57
N GLU A 135 11.81 8.16 7.77
CA GLU A 135 12.92 8.97 7.30
C GLU A 135 14.24 8.52 7.93
N GLU A 136 14.19 8.13 9.21
CA GLU A 136 15.38 7.71 9.93
C GLU A 136 15.83 6.30 9.57
N LEU A 137 14.86 5.41 9.24
CA LEU A 137 15.18 4.00 9.05
C LEU A 137 15.33 3.60 7.58
N VAL A 138 14.79 4.37 6.66
CA VAL A 138 14.76 4.01 5.24
C VAL A 138 15.44 5.09 4.43
N GLU A 139 16.48 4.69 3.70
CA GLU A 139 17.22 5.65 2.87
C GLU A 139 16.47 5.93 1.58
N ASN A 140 16.59 7.16 1.11
CA ASN A 140 16.08 7.58 -0.20
C ASN A 140 14.58 7.44 -0.35
N VAL A 141 13.83 7.54 0.76
CA VAL A 141 12.39 7.45 0.71
C VAL A 141 11.82 8.80 0.26
N LYS A 142 10.82 8.75 -0.62
CA LYS A 142 10.09 9.93 -1.05
C LYS A 142 8.74 9.94 -0.35
N PHE A 143 8.41 11.06 0.26
CA PHE A 143 7.14 11.17 0.98
C PHE A 143 6.08 11.81 0.09
N GLU A 144 4.90 11.19 0.07
CA GLU A 144 3.73 11.75 -0.57
C GLU A 144 2.62 11.79 0.47
N LYS A 145 1.74 12.76 0.34
CA LYS A 145 0.67 12.94 1.30
C LYS A 145 -0.68 12.78 0.61
N LYS A 146 -1.53 11.95 1.18
CA LYS A 146 -2.88 11.78 0.69
C LYS A 146 -3.82 12.46 1.67
N GLU A 147 -4.48 13.53 1.21
CA GLU A 147 -5.38 14.29 2.05
C GLU A 147 -6.81 13.81 1.83
N ARG A 148 -7.63 14.00 2.83
CA ARG A 148 -9.05 13.77 2.70
C ARG A 148 -9.59 14.70 1.62
N TYR A 149 -10.38 14.23 0.70
CA TYR A 149 -10.92 14.97 -0.43
C TYR A 149 -9.91 15.40 -1.45
N SER A 150 -8.89 14.70 -1.54
CA SER A 150 -8.00 15.05 -2.62
C SER A 150 -8.72 14.87 -3.91
N LYS A 151 -9.36 15.56 -3.76
CA LYS A 151 -10.39 15.57 -4.26
C LYS A 151 -10.65 15.62 -5.30
N LEU A 152 -11.04 15.40 -4.78
CA LEU A 152 -11.70 15.29 -5.50
C LEU A 152 -11.58 16.26 -6.32
N SER A 153 -10.91 16.72 -6.02
CA SER A 153 -10.77 17.33 -6.49
C SER A 153 -10.49 17.92 -7.20
N TYR A 154 -10.64 18.01 -7.32
CA TYR A 154 -10.84 18.49 -7.90
C TYR A 154 -10.75 19.16 -8.43
N SER A 155 -10.54 19.27 -8.48
CA SER A 155 -10.89 19.79 -8.76
C SER A 155 -11.12 20.56 -9.06
N GLY A 156 -11.22 20.83 -9.10
CA GLY A 156 -11.80 21.28 -9.17
C GLY A 156 -12.07 21.91 -8.87
N ILE A 157 -12.38 22.12 -8.68
CA ILE A 157 -12.91 22.51 -8.17
C ILE A 157 -12.85 23.37 -7.66
N LYS A 158 -12.93 23.82 -7.50
CA LYS A 158 -13.16 24.40 -6.84
C LYS A 158 -13.49 24.89 -6.25
N LYS A 159 -13.76 25.18 -6.08
CA LYS A 159 -14.22 25.49 -5.31
C LYS A 159 -14.67 25.57 -4.58
N ILE A 160 -14.88 25.55 -4.49
CA ILE A 160 -15.55 25.54 -3.68
C ILE A 160 -15.50 26.05 -2.85
N SER A 161 -15.51 26.17 -2.87
CA SER A 161 -15.77 26.48 -2.10
C SER A 161 -15.85 26.81 -1.46
N ARG A 162 -15.93 27.21 -1.49
CA ARG A 162 -16.35 27.34 -0.94
C ARG A 162 -16.74 26.99 -0.27
N LEU A 163 -16.69 26.66 -0.44
CA LEU A 163 -17.35 26.23 0.06
C LEU A 163 -17.29 26.18 0.94
N GLU A 164 -17.15 26.12 1.01
CA GLU A 164 -17.41 26.07 1.64
C GLU A 164 -17.48 26.07 2.43
N ASP A 165 -17.32 26.57 2.32
CA ASP A 165 -17.63 26.60 2.90
C ASP A 165 -17.73 26.40 3.61
N ARG A 166 -17.73 26.45 3.65
CA ARG A 166 -18.15 26.21 3.97
C ARG A 166 -18.31 25.84 4.76
N LYS A 167 -18.25 25.88 4.68
CA LYS A 167 -18.59 25.47 5.11
C LYS A 167 -18.74 24.92 5.77
N SER A 168 -18.68 24.96 5.66
CA SER A 168 -19.07 24.30 6.02
C SER A 168 -19.09 23.75 6.41
N VAL A 169 -19.02 23.76 6.26
CA VAL A 169 -19.33 23.08 6.34
C VAL A 169 -19.26 22.60 6.79
N VAL A 170 -19.14 22.63 6.75
CA VAL A 170 -19.34 22.01 7.02
C VAL A 170 -19.35 21.80 7.12
#